data_1b92b4614b44fe2762c046e0969dfa35
#
_entry.id   1b92b4614b44fe2762c046e0969dfa35
#
_cell.length_a   1.000
_cell.length_b   1.000
_cell.length_c   1.000
_cell.angle_alpha   90.00
_cell.angle_beta   90.00
_cell.angle_gamma   90.00
#
_symmetry.space_group_name_H-M   'P 1'
#
loop_
_entity.id
_entity.type
_entity.pdbx_description
1 polymer ?
#
loop_
_entity_poly.entity_id
_entity_poly.type
_entity_poly.pdbx_seq_one_letter_code
_entity_poly.pdbx_strand_id
1 'polypeptide(L)'
;MEKRTSYCGELNEAHIGQSVVLHGWVQKRRDLGGLIFIDLRDREGIVQVVFNPEFSKEAFEIADSVRNEFVVTIKGTVHARGEKAINEKLATGKVEVLAEEITILNTSKTPPFYIEDGVNVSDELRLKYRYLDLRRPEMNNIFKMRHTVTRTFRNKLDALGFFDIETPYLTKSTPEGARDYLVPSRVYPGNFYALPQSPQILKQLLMTAGFDKYYQIVRCFRDEDLRGDRQPEFTQIDLETSFLTKEEIQAITEDMLVDVVKEAKNITIDKPFPRMTYKEAMDRFGSDKPDIRFGLELQNVSDVVKDVDFKVFQSAIENGGEVKAINAKAAAANFSRKDLDALGVFVANYGAKGLAWLKVEAGELKGPIAKFFPEEKATELKASLQAEDGDLLLFAADKADIVAASLGALRNKLGKELNLINEEELAFLWVTDWPLFEYDEEAGRYVSAHHPFTLPKEEDIPLLETDSSKVMAEAYDIVLNGYEIGGGSLRIYKKEVQESMFRALGFTDESAKEQFGFLMDALEYGTPPHGGIALGLDRIVMILAGRNNLRDTIAFPKTGSAVDPLTNAPGEVSEAQLAELKLETVKKETN
;
A
#
# COMPACT_ATOMS: atom_id res chain seq x y z
N MET A 1 29.30 3.08 -31.79
CA MET A 1 27.90 3.55 -31.63
C MET A 1 27.92 5.06 -31.37
N GLU A 2 27.20 5.84 -32.18
CA GLU A 2 27.09 7.28 -31.96
C GLU A 2 26.38 7.58 -30.62
N LYS A 3 26.74 8.68 -30.00
CA LYS A 3 26.15 9.11 -28.74
C LYS A 3 24.73 9.65 -28.97
N ARG A 4 23.77 9.22 -28.14
CA ARG A 4 22.41 9.81 -28.13
C ARG A 4 22.47 11.31 -27.93
N THR A 5 21.75 12.08 -28.74
CA THR A 5 21.62 13.53 -28.58
C THR A 5 20.37 13.90 -27.81
N SER A 6 19.27 13.15 -27.98
CA SER A 6 17.98 13.42 -27.35
C SER A 6 17.25 12.12 -27.05
N TYR A 7 16.34 12.13 -26.07
CA TYR A 7 15.36 11.07 -25.88
C TYR A 7 14.18 11.25 -26.85
N CYS A 8 13.57 10.13 -27.26
CA CYS A 8 12.44 10.15 -28.19
C CYS A 8 11.28 11.00 -27.69
N GLY A 9 10.88 10.81 -26.41
CA GLY A 9 9.75 11.50 -25.83
C GLY A 9 9.96 12.98 -25.50
N GLU A 10 11.19 13.50 -25.60
CA GLU A 10 11.53 14.88 -25.33
C GLU A 10 11.44 15.78 -26.56
N LEU A 11 11.33 15.19 -27.76
CA LEU A 11 11.30 15.95 -29.01
C LEU A 11 10.00 16.76 -29.13
N ASN A 12 10.16 18.03 -29.51
CA ASN A 12 9.06 18.97 -29.69
C ASN A 12 9.39 20.00 -30.76
N GLU A 13 8.51 20.98 -30.96
CA GLU A 13 8.62 21.99 -32.00
C GLU A 13 9.92 22.83 -31.92
N ALA A 14 10.54 22.96 -30.73
CA ALA A 14 11.81 23.66 -30.56
C ALA A 14 13.02 22.93 -31.18
N HIS A 15 12.87 21.65 -31.49
CA HIS A 15 13.91 20.82 -32.09
C HIS A 15 13.84 20.78 -33.63
N ILE A 16 12.83 21.41 -34.25
CA ILE A 16 12.67 21.42 -35.72
C ILE A 16 13.93 21.94 -36.40
N GLY A 17 14.42 21.22 -37.39
CA GLY A 17 15.63 21.51 -38.15
C GLY A 17 16.92 20.98 -37.49
N GLN A 18 16.86 20.47 -36.27
CA GLN A 18 18.04 19.88 -35.61
C GLN A 18 18.26 18.45 -36.08
N SER A 19 19.53 18.07 -36.26
CA SER A 19 19.96 16.68 -36.46
C SER A 19 20.02 15.98 -35.09
N VAL A 20 19.42 14.81 -34.99
CA VAL A 20 19.33 14.00 -33.76
C VAL A 20 19.81 12.58 -33.98
N VAL A 21 20.39 12.00 -32.94
CA VAL A 21 20.72 10.58 -32.83
C VAL A 21 19.86 9.98 -31.74
N LEU A 22 19.00 9.06 -32.11
CA LEU A 22 18.05 8.40 -31.22
C LEU A 22 18.38 6.91 -31.08
N HIS A 23 18.18 6.38 -29.88
CA HIS A 23 18.28 4.93 -29.60
C HIS A 23 16.98 4.48 -28.96
N GLY A 24 16.44 3.34 -29.40
CA GLY A 24 15.20 2.84 -28.81
C GLY A 24 14.76 1.51 -29.39
N TRP A 25 13.56 1.14 -29.01
CA TRP A 25 12.85 -0.04 -29.49
C TRP A 25 11.80 0.37 -30.50
N VAL A 26 11.66 -0.45 -31.54
CA VAL A 26 10.59 -0.27 -32.53
C VAL A 26 9.26 -0.71 -31.93
N GLN A 27 8.41 0.25 -31.56
CA GLN A 27 7.07 -0.01 -31.05
C GLN A 27 6.15 -0.55 -32.15
N LYS A 28 6.16 0.11 -33.31
CA LYS A 28 5.32 -0.24 -34.44
C LYS A 28 5.99 0.19 -35.75
N ARG A 29 5.87 -0.65 -36.78
CA ARG A 29 6.25 -0.32 -38.14
C ARG A 29 5.02 -0.31 -39.04
N ARG A 30 4.91 0.67 -39.93
CA ARG A 30 3.85 0.82 -40.94
C ARG A 30 4.49 1.12 -42.27
N ASP A 31 3.96 0.54 -43.33
CA ASP A 31 4.32 0.84 -44.72
C ASP A 31 3.07 1.48 -45.37
N LEU A 32 3.18 2.73 -45.76
CA LEU A 32 2.07 3.53 -46.26
C LEU A 32 2.54 4.39 -47.44
N GLY A 33 2.02 4.10 -48.63
CA GLY A 33 2.27 4.94 -49.81
C GLY A 33 3.73 5.04 -50.26
N GLY A 34 4.53 4.00 -50.02
CA GLY A 34 5.95 3.97 -50.39
C GLY A 34 6.87 4.62 -49.37
N LEU A 35 6.33 5.00 -48.20
CA LEU A 35 7.11 5.48 -47.03
C LEU A 35 6.99 4.46 -45.89
N ILE A 36 8.05 4.29 -45.14
CA ILE A 36 8.03 3.49 -43.91
C ILE A 36 7.99 4.44 -42.71
N PHE A 37 7.07 4.16 -41.79
CA PHE A 37 6.94 4.85 -40.52
C PHE A 37 7.28 3.91 -39.39
N ILE A 38 8.14 4.35 -38.49
CA ILE A 38 8.49 3.65 -37.25
C ILE A 38 8.12 4.54 -36.07
N ASP A 39 7.32 4.00 -35.14
CA ASP A 39 7.16 4.58 -33.84
C ASP A 39 8.32 4.06 -32.97
N LEU A 40 9.30 4.93 -32.72
CA LEU A 40 10.49 4.60 -31.92
C LEU A 40 10.23 4.97 -30.46
N ARG A 41 10.38 4.00 -29.57
CA ARG A 41 10.15 4.16 -28.13
C ARG A 41 11.45 4.09 -27.35
N ASP A 42 11.57 4.97 -26.38
CA ASP A 42 12.53 4.87 -25.28
C ASP A 42 11.86 5.12 -23.93
N ARG A 43 12.64 5.31 -22.86
CA ARG A 43 12.07 5.50 -21.52
C ARG A 43 11.30 6.82 -21.34
N GLU A 44 11.52 7.82 -22.21
CA GLU A 44 10.86 9.11 -22.11
C GLU A 44 9.61 9.21 -22.99
N GLY A 45 9.44 8.28 -23.94
CA GLY A 45 8.25 8.21 -24.77
C GLY A 45 8.49 7.70 -26.18
N ILE A 46 7.62 8.13 -27.09
CA ILE A 46 7.59 7.66 -28.49
C ILE A 46 7.70 8.84 -29.41
N VAL A 47 8.47 8.69 -30.49
CA VAL A 47 8.49 9.61 -31.62
C VAL A 47 8.30 8.86 -32.93
N GLN A 48 7.58 9.45 -33.89
CA GLN A 48 7.47 8.90 -35.23
C GLN A 48 8.73 9.21 -36.02
N VAL A 49 9.28 8.20 -36.69
CA VAL A 49 10.38 8.30 -37.64
C VAL A 49 9.90 7.94 -39.02
N VAL A 50 10.24 8.73 -40.02
CA VAL A 50 9.85 8.56 -41.44
C VAL A 50 11.06 8.17 -42.23
N PHE A 51 10.94 7.13 -43.02
CA PHE A 51 11.92 6.67 -44.01
C PHE A 51 11.36 6.91 -45.41
N ASN A 52 12.03 7.77 -46.16
CA ASN A 52 11.69 8.10 -47.53
C ASN A 52 12.80 7.58 -48.46
N PRO A 53 12.50 6.67 -49.42
CA PRO A 53 13.50 6.10 -50.29
C PRO A 53 14.13 7.12 -51.25
N GLU A 54 13.45 8.24 -51.51
CA GLU A 54 13.99 9.35 -52.31
C GLU A 54 15.02 10.16 -51.54
N PHE A 55 14.95 10.14 -50.19
CA PHE A 55 15.89 10.85 -49.32
C PHE A 55 17.08 9.98 -48.90
N SER A 56 16.84 8.74 -48.43
CA SER A 56 17.85 7.76 -48.10
C SER A 56 17.36 6.35 -48.47
N LYS A 57 17.82 5.83 -49.59
CA LYS A 57 17.44 4.50 -50.07
C LYS A 57 17.99 3.42 -49.14
N GLU A 58 19.21 3.56 -48.65
CA GLU A 58 19.86 2.61 -47.73
C GLU A 58 19.08 2.51 -46.42
N ALA A 59 18.72 3.64 -45.79
CA ALA A 59 17.95 3.67 -44.56
C ALA A 59 16.56 3.05 -44.74
N PHE A 60 15.92 3.28 -45.91
CA PHE A 60 14.64 2.70 -46.25
C PHE A 60 14.70 1.17 -46.40
N GLU A 61 15.71 0.64 -47.09
CA GLU A 61 15.91 -0.82 -47.25
C GLU A 61 16.14 -1.52 -45.91
N ILE A 62 16.93 -0.93 -45.03
CA ILE A 62 17.12 -1.45 -43.67
C ILE A 62 15.81 -1.39 -42.88
N ALA A 63 15.08 -0.26 -42.91
CA ALA A 63 13.82 -0.08 -42.20
C ALA A 63 12.72 -1.08 -42.67
N ASP A 64 12.79 -1.56 -43.92
CA ASP A 64 11.88 -2.59 -44.42
C ASP A 64 12.05 -3.94 -43.72
N SER A 65 13.27 -4.26 -43.33
CA SER A 65 13.63 -5.49 -42.60
C SER A 65 13.30 -5.46 -41.09
N VAL A 66 13.08 -4.26 -40.54
CA VAL A 66 12.85 -4.05 -39.09
C VAL A 66 11.50 -4.61 -38.65
N ARG A 67 11.45 -5.17 -37.45
CA ARG A 67 10.24 -5.69 -36.81
C ARG A 67 10.07 -5.09 -35.42
N ASN A 68 8.90 -5.28 -34.83
CA ASN A 68 8.57 -4.78 -33.49
C ASN A 68 9.61 -5.26 -32.47
N GLU A 69 9.92 -4.38 -31.53
CA GLU A 69 10.89 -4.59 -30.43
C GLU A 69 12.35 -4.77 -30.89
N PHE A 70 12.68 -4.59 -32.18
CA PHE A 70 14.09 -4.44 -32.58
C PHE A 70 14.67 -3.20 -31.91
N VAL A 71 15.94 -3.31 -31.51
CA VAL A 71 16.71 -2.19 -30.94
C VAL A 71 17.49 -1.53 -32.06
N VAL A 72 17.26 -0.24 -32.24
CA VAL A 72 17.87 0.52 -33.35
C VAL A 72 18.50 1.83 -32.91
N THR A 73 19.49 2.26 -33.66
CA THR A 73 19.98 3.64 -33.68
C THR A 73 19.45 4.30 -34.94
N ILE A 74 18.89 5.48 -34.81
CA ILE A 74 18.42 6.30 -35.94
C ILE A 74 19.07 7.67 -35.86
N LYS A 75 19.61 8.12 -36.98
CA LYS A 75 20.08 9.50 -37.18
C LYS A 75 19.17 10.15 -38.22
N GLY A 76 18.77 11.36 -37.93
CA GLY A 76 17.88 12.10 -38.82
C GLY A 76 17.62 13.52 -38.36
N THR A 77 16.83 14.24 -39.13
CA THR A 77 16.47 15.63 -38.86
C THR A 77 15.02 15.72 -38.37
N VAL A 78 14.78 16.53 -37.35
CA VAL A 78 13.42 16.77 -36.82
C VAL A 78 12.64 17.69 -37.75
N HIS A 79 11.45 17.29 -38.13
CA HIS A 79 10.52 18.04 -38.97
C HIS A 79 9.18 18.25 -38.27
N ALA A 80 8.47 19.33 -38.63
CA ALA A 80 7.08 19.51 -38.25
C ALA A 80 6.20 18.53 -39.05
N ARG A 81 5.20 17.91 -38.40
CA ARG A 81 4.14 17.19 -39.12
C ARG A 81 3.20 18.17 -39.78
N GLY A 82 2.69 17.79 -40.96
CA GLY A 82 1.60 18.55 -41.59
C GLY A 82 0.37 18.60 -40.68
N GLU A 83 -0.41 19.67 -40.75
CA GLU A 83 -1.59 19.88 -39.87
C GLU A 83 -2.52 18.66 -39.76
N LYS A 84 -2.75 17.96 -40.89
CA LYS A 84 -3.60 16.75 -40.93
C LYS A 84 -2.94 15.48 -40.37
N ALA A 85 -1.64 15.51 -40.15
CA ALA A 85 -0.84 14.39 -39.66
C ALA A 85 -0.47 14.52 -38.18
N ILE A 86 -0.87 15.60 -37.52
CA ILE A 86 -0.66 15.81 -36.07
C ILE A 86 -1.39 14.72 -35.31
N ASN A 87 -0.69 14.10 -34.37
CA ASN A 87 -1.24 13.08 -33.50
C ASN A 87 -1.30 13.58 -32.03
N GLU A 88 -2.45 14.09 -31.62
CA GLU A 88 -2.68 14.64 -30.29
C GLU A 88 -2.53 13.62 -29.14
N LYS A 89 -2.53 12.31 -29.47
CA LYS A 89 -2.33 11.24 -28.47
C LYS A 89 -0.87 11.06 -28.06
N LEU A 90 0.06 11.62 -28.80
CA LEU A 90 1.51 11.58 -28.49
C LEU A 90 1.99 12.95 -28.05
N ALA A 91 2.78 13.02 -26.99
CA ALA A 91 3.42 14.26 -26.57
C ALA A 91 4.30 14.88 -27.68
N THR A 92 4.91 14.03 -28.50
CA THR A 92 5.73 14.39 -29.67
C THR A 92 4.92 14.55 -30.96
N GLY A 93 3.60 14.45 -30.90
CA GLY A 93 2.72 14.27 -32.06
C GLY A 93 2.72 15.39 -33.08
N LYS A 94 3.32 16.54 -32.82
CA LYS A 94 3.50 17.66 -33.73
C LYS A 94 4.78 17.59 -34.57
N VAL A 95 5.70 16.69 -34.20
CA VAL A 95 6.99 16.51 -34.86
C VAL A 95 7.20 15.07 -35.30
N GLU A 96 8.11 14.88 -36.24
CA GLU A 96 8.61 13.59 -36.68
C GLU A 96 10.07 13.70 -37.07
N VAL A 97 10.78 12.59 -37.16
CA VAL A 97 12.20 12.56 -37.57
C VAL A 97 12.27 11.97 -38.97
N LEU A 98 12.82 12.72 -39.92
CA LEU A 98 13.18 12.21 -41.24
C LEU A 98 14.53 11.49 -41.12
N ALA A 99 14.52 10.19 -41.30
CA ALA A 99 15.68 9.34 -41.10
C ALA A 99 16.69 9.46 -42.25
N GLU A 100 17.95 9.67 -41.88
CA GLU A 100 19.14 9.67 -42.75
C GLU A 100 19.81 8.31 -42.71
N GLU A 101 19.95 7.76 -41.50
CA GLU A 101 20.64 6.49 -41.23
C GLU A 101 19.86 5.68 -40.20
N ILE A 102 19.91 4.38 -40.32
CA ILE A 102 19.45 3.43 -39.33
C ILE A 102 20.42 2.26 -39.18
N THR A 103 20.68 1.87 -37.94
CA THR A 103 21.47 0.68 -37.61
C THR A 103 20.66 -0.22 -36.68
N ILE A 104 20.50 -1.49 -37.04
CA ILE A 104 19.92 -2.51 -36.16
C ILE A 104 21.01 -2.94 -35.17
N LEU A 105 20.79 -2.63 -33.88
CA LEU A 105 21.71 -3.02 -32.82
C LEU A 105 21.43 -4.44 -32.32
N ASN A 106 20.15 -4.80 -32.25
CA ASN A 106 19.73 -6.15 -31.88
C ASN A 106 18.32 -6.45 -32.43
N THR A 107 18.06 -7.71 -32.70
CA THR A 107 16.77 -8.21 -33.15
C THR A 107 15.93 -8.69 -31.96
N SER A 108 14.65 -8.92 -32.19
CA SER A 108 13.71 -9.45 -31.19
C SER A 108 12.89 -10.59 -31.77
N LYS A 109 12.57 -11.58 -30.96
CA LYS A 109 11.46 -12.49 -31.23
C LYS A 109 10.14 -11.74 -31.06
N THR A 110 9.06 -12.29 -31.59
CA THR A 110 7.71 -11.78 -31.30
C THR A 110 7.45 -11.87 -29.80
N PRO A 111 7.17 -10.75 -29.12
CA PRO A 111 6.86 -10.77 -27.69
C PRO A 111 5.61 -11.60 -27.38
N PRO A 112 5.51 -12.20 -26.17
CA PRO A 112 4.34 -12.99 -25.76
C PRO A 112 3.07 -12.14 -25.58
N PHE A 113 3.21 -10.82 -25.49
CA PHE A 113 2.13 -9.83 -25.46
C PHE A 113 2.60 -8.51 -26.07
N TYR A 114 1.67 -7.65 -26.45
CA TYR A 114 2.00 -6.34 -26.99
C TYR A 114 2.52 -5.40 -25.90
N ILE A 115 3.55 -4.61 -26.23
CA ILE A 115 4.14 -3.61 -25.32
C ILE A 115 3.36 -2.30 -25.47
N GLU A 116 2.13 -2.30 -25.00
CA GLU A 116 1.22 -1.15 -25.03
C GLU A 116 0.33 -1.16 -23.77
N ASP A 117 -0.31 -0.02 -23.49
CA ASP A 117 -1.21 0.10 -22.35
C ASP A 117 -2.55 -0.56 -22.63
N GLY A 118 -3.24 -1.00 -21.56
CA GLY A 118 -4.58 -1.58 -21.67
C GLY A 118 -4.62 -3.01 -22.24
N VAL A 119 -3.49 -3.69 -22.38
CA VAL A 119 -3.48 -5.10 -22.83
C VAL A 119 -4.07 -6.02 -21.76
N ASN A 120 -4.94 -6.92 -22.21
CA ASN A 120 -5.54 -7.95 -21.36
C ASN A 120 -4.60 -9.16 -21.27
N VAL A 121 -3.69 -9.12 -20.32
CA VAL A 121 -2.67 -10.15 -20.07
C VAL A 121 -2.72 -10.59 -18.61
N SER A 122 -2.62 -11.89 -18.35
CA SER A 122 -2.60 -12.42 -16.98
C SER A 122 -1.40 -11.90 -16.18
N ASP A 123 -1.60 -11.70 -14.90
CA ASP A 123 -0.51 -11.30 -13.98
C ASP A 123 0.66 -12.29 -14.02
N GLU A 124 0.39 -13.58 -14.13
CA GLU A 124 1.43 -14.61 -14.22
C GLU A 124 2.34 -14.40 -15.44
N LEU A 125 1.76 -14.13 -16.62
CA LEU A 125 2.52 -13.89 -17.84
C LEU A 125 3.30 -12.56 -17.76
N ARG A 126 2.69 -11.52 -17.21
CA ARG A 126 3.34 -10.23 -16.95
C ARG A 126 4.56 -10.39 -16.03
N LEU A 127 4.44 -11.17 -14.97
CA LEU A 127 5.52 -11.40 -14.01
C LEU A 127 6.62 -12.31 -14.60
N LYS A 128 6.26 -13.32 -15.39
CA LYS A 128 7.23 -14.19 -16.09
C LYS A 128 8.09 -13.41 -17.08
N TYR A 129 7.50 -12.47 -17.80
CA TYR A 129 8.19 -11.60 -18.75
C TYR A 129 8.26 -10.16 -18.24
N ARG A 130 8.57 -10.00 -16.95
CA ARG A 130 8.51 -8.70 -16.28
C ARG A 130 9.33 -7.61 -16.96
N TYR A 131 10.48 -7.94 -17.52
CA TYR A 131 11.30 -7.01 -18.30
C TYR A 131 10.62 -6.49 -19.58
N LEU A 132 9.64 -7.20 -20.14
CA LEU A 132 8.80 -6.71 -21.23
C LEU A 132 7.63 -5.88 -20.70
N ASP A 133 6.99 -6.33 -19.62
CA ASP A 133 5.90 -5.60 -18.97
C ASP A 133 6.36 -4.21 -18.51
N LEU A 134 7.57 -4.10 -17.97
CA LEU A 134 8.17 -2.82 -17.56
C LEU A 134 8.46 -1.84 -18.72
N ARG A 135 8.47 -2.30 -19.97
CA ARG A 135 8.59 -1.43 -21.15
C ARG A 135 7.29 -0.67 -21.46
N ARG A 136 6.14 -1.14 -20.97
CA ARG A 136 4.86 -0.46 -21.22
C ARG A 136 4.86 0.94 -20.62
N PRO A 137 4.32 1.94 -21.30
CA PRO A 137 4.36 3.33 -20.83
C PRO A 137 3.77 3.51 -19.43
N GLU A 138 2.63 2.88 -19.13
CA GLU A 138 2.01 2.96 -17.80
C GLU A 138 2.92 2.42 -16.68
N MET A 139 3.61 1.30 -16.93
CA MET A 139 4.54 0.71 -15.97
C MET A 139 5.78 1.60 -15.78
N ASN A 140 6.34 2.11 -16.89
CA ASN A 140 7.47 3.03 -16.85
C ASN A 140 7.13 4.29 -16.04
N ASN A 141 5.93 4.86 -16.23
CA ASN A 141 5.48 6.04 -15.49
C ASN A 141 5.32 5.79 -13.99
N ILE A 142 4.90 4.59 -13.57
CA ILE A 142 4.86 4.21 -12.15
C ILE A 142 6.27 4.28 -11.54
N PHE A 143 7.30 3.77 -12.24
CA PHE A 143 8.68 3.81 -11.73
C PHE A 143 9.30 5.20 -11.79
N LYS A 144 8.94 6.04 -12.75
CA LYS A 144 9.29 7.47 -12.72
C LYS A 144 8.68 8.16 -11.51
N MET A 145 7.41 7.89 -11.21
CA MET A 145 6.74 8.39 -10.00
C MET A 145 7.43 7.87 -8.74
N ARG A 146 7.72 6.58 -8.66
CA ARG A 146 8.45 5.98 -7.53
C ARG A 146 9.79 6.68 -7.30
N HIS A 147 10.55 6.93 -8.36
CA HIS A 147 11.80 7.66 -8.30
C HIS A 147 11.61 9.08 -7.75
N THR A 148 10.61 9.81 -8.24
CA THR A 148 10.28 11.17 -7.78
C THR A 148 9.90 11.16 -6.30
N VAL A 149 9.02 10.27 -5.88
CA VAL A 149 8.60 10.12 -4.47
C VAL A 149 9.82 9.85 -3.57
N THR A 150 10.66 8.88 -3.94
CA THR A 150 11.85 8.52 -3.16
C THR A 150 12.82 9.69 -3.04
N ARG A 151 13.10 10.37 -4.14
CA ARG A 151 13.98 11.55 -4.17
C ARG A 151 13.43 12.68 -3.31
N THR A 152 12.13 12.92 -3.35
CA THR A 152 11.50 14.01 -2.57
C THR A 152 11.62 13.72 -1.07
N PHE A 153 11.38 12.49 -0.62
CA PHE A 153 11.62 12.12 0.77
C PHE A 153 13.07 12.37 1.19
N ARG A 154 14.06 11.91 0.40
CA ARG A 154 15.49 12.14 0.71
C ARG A 154 15.81 13.62 0.83
N ASN A 155 15.44 14.41 -0.16
CA ASN A 155 15.73 15.86 -0.17
C ASN A 155 15.12 16.57 1.04
N LYS A 156 13.89 16.20 1.41
CA LYS A 156 13.22 16.81 2.57
C LYS A 156 13.88 16.42 3.88
N LEU A 157 14.22 15.15 4.05
CA LEU A 157 14.86 14.65 5.26
C LEU A 157 16.27 15.20 5.43
N ASP A 158 17.05 15.30 4.34
CA ASP A 158 18.36 15.97 4.36
C ASP A 158 18.24 17.43 4.78
N ALA A 159 17.27 18.16 4.22
CA ALA A 159 17.03 19.56 4.56
C ALA A 159 16.61 19.77 6.04
N LEU A 160 15.98 18.74 6.65
CA LEU A 160 15.57 18.73 8.06
C LEU A 160 16.69 18.24 9.00
N GLY A 161 17.87 17.91 8.48
CA GLY A 161 19.04 17.48 9.23
C GLY A 161 19.01 16.02 9.70
N PHE A 162 18.26 15.16 9.02
CA PHE A 162 18.29 13.72 9.24
C PHE A 162 19.53 13.10 8.60
N PHE A 163 20.11 12.10 9.28
CA PHE A 163 21.20 11.29 8.74
C PHE A 163 20.65 10.00 8.12
N ASP A 164 21.06 9.72 6.87
CA ASP A 164 20.81 8.45 6.20
C ASP A 164 21.79 7.40 6.71
N ILE A 165 21.33 6.44 7.50
CA ILE A 165 22.18 5.43 8.14
C ILE A 165 21.65 4.05 7.83
N GLU A 166 22.50 3.22 7.21
CA GLU A 166 22.20 1.82 6.94
C GLU A 166 22.26 0.97 8.22
N THR A 167 21.34 0.03 8.33
CA THR A 167 21.32 -1.03 9.35
C THR A 167 21.49 -2.39 8.69
N PRO A 168 22.01 -3.41 9.40
CA PRO A 168 22.28 -4.72 8.81
C PRO A 168 20.97 -5.46 8.42
N TYR A 169 21.06 -6.29 7.37
CA TYR A 169 20.02 -7.25 7.01
C TYR A 169 20.26 -8.64 7.63
N LEU A 170 21.48 -8.97 8.00
CA LEU A 170 21.80 -10.19 8.74
C LEU A 170 21.72 -9.89 10.24
N THR A 171 20.55 -10.09 10.82
CA THR A 171 20.26 -9.74 12.23
C THR A 171 19.96 -10.97 13.06
N LYS A 172 19.79 -10.79 14.36
CA LYS A 172 19.24 -11.81 15.26
C LYS A 172 17.72 -11.88 15.05
N SER A 173 17.16 -13.11 15.05
CA SER A 173 15.72 -13.28 15.08
C SER A 173 15.11 -12.65 16.33
N THR A 174 14.12 -11.78 16.12
CA THR A 174 13.35 -11.13 17.19
C THR A 174 11.88 -11.20 16.84
N PRO A 175 11.00 -11.70 17.71
CA PRO A 175 9.58 -11.81 17.41
C PRO A 175 8.92 -10.41 17.39
N GLU A 176 8.51 -9.96 16.20
CA GLU A 176 7.83 -8.66 15.97
C GLU A 176 6.47 -8.82 15.28
N GLY A 177 5.76 -9.94 15.50
CA GLY A 177 4.41 -10.17 14.95
C GLY A 177 4.37 -11.08 13.72
N ALA A 178 5.23 -10.88 12.71
CA ALA A 178 5.36 -11.78 11.57
C ALA A 178 6.41 -12.89 11.82
N ARG A 179 6.43 -13.90 10.94
CA ARG A 179 7.54 -14.86 10.93
C ARG A 179 8.75 -14.26 10.23
N ASP A 180 9.95 -14.62 10.73
CA ASP A 180 11.21 -14.21 10.15
C ASP A 180 11.63 -15.14 8.99
N TYR A 181 12.25 -14.57 7.95
CA TYR A 181 13.05 -15.34 7.01
C TYR A 181 14.40 -15.65 7.62
N LEU A 182 14.79 -16.92 7.68
CA LEU A 182 16.03 -17.38 8.30
C LEU A 182 17.13 -17.60 7.25
N VAL A 183 18.35 -17.19 7.57
CA VAL A 183 19.54 -17.38 6.76
C VAL A 183 20.57 -18.18 7.55
N PRO A 184 20.93 -19.41 7.14
CA PRO A 184 21.85 -20.26 7.90
C PRO A 184 23.27 -19.70 7.88
N SER A 185 23.97 -19.82 9.00
CA SER A 185 25.38 -19.45 9.11
C SER A 185 26.32 -20.62 8.77
N ARG A 186 27.16 -20.46 7.76
CA ARG A 186 28.21 -21.45 7.44
C ARG A 186 29.28 -21.51 8.53
N VAL A 187 29.61 -20.36 9.13
CA VAL A 187 30.67 -20.25 10.14
C VAL A 187 30.28 -20.83 11.49
N TYR A 188 28.98 -20.72 11.83
CA TYR A 188 28.42 -21.23 13.07
C TYR A 188 27.31 -22.24 12.75
N PRO A 189 27.63 -23.51 12.50
CA PRO A 189 26.65 -24.53 12.17
C PRO A 189 25.53 -24.64 13.20
N GLY A 190 24.27 -24.73 12.72
CA GLY A 190 23.10 -24.76 13.59
C GLY A 190 22.60 -23.39 14.06
N ASN A 191 23.31 -22.32 13.72
CA ASN A 191 22.88 -20.94 13.99
C ASN A 191 22.43 -20.25 12.72
N PHE A 192 21.47 -19.33 12.88
CA PHE A 192 20.84 -18.61 11.79
C PHE A 192 20.85 -17.11 12.04
N TYR A 193 21.06 -16.35 10.98
CA TYR A 193 20.60 -14.96 10.92
C TYR A 193 19.12 -14.93 10.56
N ALA A 194 18.46 -13.82 10.87
CA ALA A 194 17.14 -13.51 10.34
C ALA A 194 17.19 -12.24 9.50
N LEU A 195 16.38 -12.18 8.44
CA LEU A 195 16.15 -10.94 7.70
C LEU A 195 15.19 -10.05 8.50
N PRO A 196 15.49 -8.74 8.68
CA PRO A 196 14.73 -7.89 9.60
C PRO A 196 13.33 -7.59 9.08
N GLN A 197 12.35 -7.65 9.98
CA GLN A 197 10.98 -7.19 9.70
C GLN A 197 10.89 -5.68 9.62
N SER A 198 11.74 -4.99 10.37
CA SER A 198 12.01 -3.56 10.34
C SER A 198 13.31 -3.27 11.09
N PRO A 199 13.95 -2.09 10.95
CA PRO A 199 15.13 -1.71 11.72
C PRO A 199 14.78 -1.16 13.12
N GLN A 200 13.64 -1.54 13.73
CA GLN A 200 13.07 -0.92 14.92
C GLN A 200 14.05 -0.82 16.09
N ILE A 201 14.67 -1.92 16.49
CA ILE A 201 15.58 -1.91 17.64
C ILE A 201 16.86 -1.13 17.32
N LEU A 202 17.37 -1.31 16.11
CA LEU A 202 18.62 -0.67 15.68
C LEU A 202 18.51 0.85 15.60
N LYS A 203 17.38 1.37 15.10
CA LYS A 203 17.16 2.82 15.08
C LYS A 203 17.00 3.42 16.47
N GLN A 204 16.43 2.68 17.43
CA GLN A 204 16.39 3.09 18.84
C GLN A 204 17.80 3.15 19.45
N LEU A 205 18.67 2.19 19.11
CA LEU A 205 20.08 2.22 19.52
C LEU A 205 20.83 3.40 18.90
N LEU A 206 20.49 3.82 17.69
CA LEU A 206 21.05 5.04 17.08
C LEU A 206 20.65 6.31 17.84
N MET A 207 19.47 6.34 18.46
CA MET A 207 19.08 7.45 19.34
C MET A 207 19.91 7.43 20.62
N THR A 208 20.12 6.26 21.24
CA THR A 208 21.04 6.10 22.37
C THR A 208 22.47 6.51 22.00
N ALA A 209 22.89 6.27 20.76
CA ALA A 209 24.19 6.70 20.23
C ALA A 209 24.29 8.22 19.97
N GLY A 210 23.19 8.98 20.12
CA GLY A 210 23.18 10.43 19.99
C GLY A 210 23.04 10.96 18.56
N PHE A 211 22.56 10.17 17.61
CA PHE A 211 22.35 10.63 16.22
C PHE A 211 21.17 11.59 16.08
N ASP A 212 20.27 11.65 17.03
CA ASP A 212 19.18 12.62 17.15
C ASP A 212 18.09 12.54 16.06
N LYS A 213 18.46 12.50 14.79
CA LYS A 213 17.56 12.36 13.65
C LYS A 213 18.13 11.38 12.63
N TYR A 214 17.47 10.24 12.51
CA TYR A 214 17.83 9.15 11.61
C TYR A 214 16.73 8.91 10.59
N TYR A 215 17.11 8.58 9.36
CA TYR A 215 16.23 7.92 8.42
C TYR A 215 16.95 6.86 7.61
N GLN A 216 16.17 5.97 7.01
CA GLN A 216 16.65 5.01 6.04
C GLN A 216 15.51 4.64 5.07
N ILE A 217 15.81 4.54 3.78
CA ILE A 217 14.91 3.89 2.82
C ILE A 217 15.32 2.44 2.77
N VAL A 218 14.59 1.60 3.50
CA VAL A 218 15.02 0.28 3.92
C VAL A 218 14.10 -0.82 3.39
N ARG A 219 14.72 -1.95 3.00
CA ARG A 219 14.00 -3.17 2.69
C ARG A 219 13.64 -3.90 3.98
N CYS A 220 12.37 -4.29 4.10
CA CYS A 220 11.82 -5.08 5.20
C CYS A 220 11.33 -6.42 4.67
N PHE A 221 11.37 -7.46 5.54
CA PHE A 221 11.06 -8.83 5.17
C PHE A 221 10.07 -9.42 6.18
N ARG A 222 8.95 -9.96 5.70
CA ARG A 222 7.94 -10.60 6.55
C ARG A 222 7.37 -11.84 5.86
N ASP A 223 7.48 -12.98 6.51
CA ASP A 223 6.89 -14.23 6.05
C ASP A 223 5.45 -14.33 6.57
N GLU A 224 4.53 -13.77 5.81
CA GLU A 224 3.10 -13.67 6.10
C GLU A 224 2.27 -14.19 4.94
N ASP A 225 0.99 -14.41 5.18
CA ASP A 225 0.03 -14.68 4.11
C ASP A 225 -0.10 -13.45 3.20
N LEU A 226 0.15 -13.64 1.92
CA LEU A 226 0.18 -12.55 0.94
C LEU A 226 -1.22 -12.21 0.45
N ARG A 227 -1.46 -10.90 0.33
CA ARG A 227 -2.67 -10.30 -0.24
C ARG A 227 -2.28 -9.33 -1.34
N GLY A 228 -3.27 -8.71 -2.01
CA GLY A 228 -3.00 -7.74 -3.07
C GLY A 228 -2.15 -6.52 -2.65
N ASP A 229 -2.19 -6.18 -1.37
CA ASP A 229 -1.47 -5.08 -0.74
C ASP A 229 -0.29 -5.51 0.16
N ARG A 230 0.15 -6.78 0.06
CA ARG A 230 1.27 -7.35 0.84
C ARG A 230 2.25 -8.10 -0.04
N GLN A 231 3.54 -7.94 0.27
CA GLN A 231 4.67 -8.65 -0.34
C GLN A 231 5.59 -9.18 0.75
N PRO A 232 6.31 -10.29 0.53
CA PRO A 232 7.23 -10.84 1.52
C PRO A 232 8.44 -9.93 1.77
N GLU A 233 8.75 -9.08 0.83
CA GLU A 233 9.74 -8.01 0.92
C GLU A 233 9.16 -6.72 0.35
N PHE A 234 9.35 -5.62 1.07
CA PHE A 234 8.81 -4.31 0.74
C PHE A 234 9.74 -3.20 1.25
N THR A 235 9.48 -1.96 0.86
CA THR A 235 10.35 -0.83 1.20
C THR A 235 9.61 0.15 2.11
N GLN A 236 10.29 0.58 3.18
CA GLN A 236 9.83 1.63 4.08
C GLN A 236 10.72 2.88 3.98
N ILE A 237 10.12 4.04 4.18
CA ILE A 237 10.81 5.25 4.62
C ILE A 237 10.74 5.21 6.15
N ASP A 238 11.83 4.88 6.78
CA ASP A 238 11.92 4.67 8.22
C ASP A 238 12.64 5.84 8.90
N LEU A 239 12.04 6.40 9.95
CA LEU A 239 12.55 7.55 10.69
C LEU A 239 12.56 7.28 12.19
N GLU A 240 13.54 7.88 12.88
CA GLU A 240 13.57 7.97 14.34
C GLU A 240 14.17 9.31 14.75
N THR A 241 13.61 9.90 15.82
CA THR A 241 14.02 11.21 16.33
C THR A 241 14.11 11.19 17.86
N SER A 242 15.05 11.93 18.42
CA SER A 242 15.16 12.19 19.85
C SER A 242 14.53 13.55 20.20
N PHE A 243 13.98 13.66 21.42
CA PHE A 243 13.49 14.89 22.03
C PHE A 243 12.31 15.57 21.31
N LEU A 244 11.66 14.93 20.36
CA LEU A 244 10.45 15.43 19.71
C LEU A 244 9.19 14.84 20.32
N THR A 245 8.12 15.64 20.34
CA THR A 245 6.77 15.17 20.68
C THR A 245 6.15 14.42 19.50
N LYS A 246 5.07 13.68 19.75
CA LYS A 246 4.32 13.03 18.67
C LYS A 246 3.76 14.02 17.65
N GLU A 247 3.33 15.19 18.10
CA GLU A 247 2.79 16.26 17.26
C GLU A 247 3.87 16.83 16.32
N GLU A 248 5.11 16.97 16.80
CA GLU A 248 6.24 17.39 15.98
C GLU A 248 6.63 16.35 14.93
N ILE A 249 6.61 15.06 15.29
CA ILE A 249 6.84 13.95 14.35
C ILE A 249 5.74 13.91 13.28
N GLN A 250 4.47 14.08 13.68
CA GLN A 250 3.34 14.17 12.77
C GLN A 250 3.49 15.37 11.81
N ALA A 251 3.87 16.54 12.32
CA ALA A 251 4.08 17.73 11.49
C ALA A 251 5.18 17.55 10.44
N ILE A 252 6.30 16.93 10.81
CA ILE A 252 7.38 16.57 9.86
C ILE A 252 6.84 15.61 8.79
N THR A 253 6.07 14.63 9.19
CA THR A 253 5.48 13.64 8.26
C THR A 253 4.48 14.31 7.30
N GLU A 254 3.63 15.20 7.79
CA GLU A 254 2.72 15.98 6.94
C GLU A 254 3.48 16.81 5.92
N ASP A 255 4.54 17.50 6.34
CA ASP A 255 5.38 18.31 5.45
C ASP A 255 6.04 17.48 4.34
N MET A 256 6.52 16.27 4.67
CA MET A 256 7.07 15.36 3.67
C MET A 256 6.01 14.90 2.66
N LEU A 257 4.83 14.50 3.14
CA LEU A 257 3.75 13.98 2.30
C LEU A 257 3.16 15.06 1.40
N VAL A 258 3.00 16.28 1.89
CA VAL A 258 2.58 17.45 1.06
C VAL A 258 3.56 17.68 -0.08
N ASP A 259 4.87 17.69 0.20
CA ASP A 259 5.91 17.86 -0.82
C ASP A 259 5.90 16.71 -1.83
N VAL A 260 5.75 15.46 -1.35
CA VAL A 260 5.68 14.26 -2.21
C VAL A 260 4.48 14.31 -3.16
N VAL A 261 3.30 14.65 -2.66
CA VAL A 261 2.10 14.77 -3.51
C VAL A 261 2.27 15.91 -4.52
N LYS A 262 2.84 17.03 -4.10
CA LYS A 262 3.12 18.17 -4.99
C LYS A 262 4.07 17.80 -6.12
N GLU A 263 5.17 17.13 -5.82
CA GLU A 263 6.18 16.73 -6.82
C GLU A 263 5.69 15.60 -7.73
N ALA A 264 4.95 14.65 -7.18
CA ALA A 264 4.51 13.46 -7.93
C ALA A 264 3.24 13.70 -8.76
N LYS A 265 2.31 14.52 -8.28
CA LYS A 265 0.96 14.71 -8.87
C LYS A 265 0.66 16.16 -9.25
N ASN A 266 1.49 17.11 -8.85
CA ASN A 266 1.23 18.56 -8.96
C ASN A 266 -0.09 18.99 -8.25
N ILE A 267 -0.44 18.30 -7.15
CA ILE A 267 -1.61 18.59 -6.31
C ILE A 267 -1.10 19.22 -5.02
N THR A 268 -1.79 20.24 -4.52
CA THR A 268 -1.55 20.83 -3.21
C THR A 268 -2.52 20.24 -2.21
N ILE A 269 -2.00 19.73 -1.10
CA ILE A 269 -2.80 19.18 0.01
C ILE A 269 -2.71 20.15 1.18
N ASP A 270 -3.85 20.44 1.79
CA ASP A 270 -3.93 21.28 2.97
C ASP A 270 -3.48 20.53 4.23
N LYS A 271 -2.89 21.26 5.16
CA LYS A 271 -2.50 20.77 6.49
C LYS A 271 -2.95 21.74 7.59
N PRO A 272 -3.09 21.31 8.85
CA PRO A 272 -2.82 19.95 9.35
C PRO A 272 -3.83 18.92 8.84
N PHE A 273 -3.39 17.65 8.72
CA PHE A 273 -4.29 16.57 8.37
C PHE A 273 -5.32 16.32 9.49
N PRO A 274 -6.54 15.89 9.17
CA PRO A 274 -7.54 15.51 10.16
C PRO A 274 -6.98 14.46 11.14
N ARG A 275 -7.47 14.48 12.37
CA ARG A 275 -7.14 13.53 13.43
C ARG A 275 -8.41 12.87 13.95
N MET A 276 -8.32 11.60 14.22
CA MET A 276 -9.40 10.77 14.75
C MET A 276 -8.82 9.78 15.76
N THR A 277 -9.51 9.52 16.86
CA THR A 277 -9.07 8.46 17.76
C THR A 277 -9.36 7.08 17.16
N TYR A 278 -8.58 6.07 17.57
CA TYR A 278 -8.84 4.67 17.20
C TYR A 278 -10.29 4.27 17.52
N LYS A 279 -10.77 4.64 18.72
CA LYS A 279 -12.15 4.36 19.13
C LYS A 279 -13.16 4.99 18.18
N GLU A 280 -12.98 6.26 17.83
CA GLU A 280 -13.85 6.96 16.88
C GLU A 280 -13.82 6.32 15.48
N ALA A 281 -12.65 5.93 15.00
CA ALA A 281 -12.49 5.24 13.71
C ALA A 281 -13.27 3.92 13.69
N MET A 282 -13.15 3.12 14.73
CA MET A 282 -13.88 1.86 14.87
C MET A 282 -15.39 2.08 15.02
N ASP A 283 -15.80 3.07 15.80
CA ASP A 283 -17.22 3.36 16.04
C ASP A 283 -17.94 3.86 14.77
N ARG A 284 -17.31 4.77 14.03
CA ARG A 284 -17.92 5.44 12.86
C ARG A 284 -17.71 4.70 11.55
N PHE A 285 -16.59 4.01 11.38
CA PHE A 285 -16.18 3.43 10.11
C PHE A 285 -15.98 1.92 10.17
N GLY A 286 -15.95 1.33 11.37
CA GLY A 286 -15.66 -0.09 11.56
C GLY A 286 -14.27 -0.51 11.10
N SER A 287 -13.31 0.41 11.09
CA SER A 287 -11.94 0.20 10.60
C SER A 287 -10.98 1.15 11.29
N ASP A 288 -9.78 0.66 11.57
CA ASP A 288 -8.63 1.43 12.04
C ASP A 288 -7.96 2.29 10.95
N LYS A 289 -8.36 2.09 9.69
CA LYS A 289 -7.89 2.80 8.50
C LYS A 289 -9.06 3.24 7.62
N PRO A 290 -9.90 4.17 8.10
CA PRO A 290 -11.10 4.56 7.38
C PRO A 290 -10.81 5.33 6.10
N ASP A 291 -11.59 5.04 5.06
CA ASP A 291 -11.67 5.88 3.87
C ASP A 291 -12.69 7.00 4.14
N ILE A 292 -12.20 8.20 4.30
CA ILE A 292 -13.02 9.38 4.64
C ILE A 292 -13.50 10.17 3.42
N ARG A 293 -13.25 9.67 2.20
CA ARG A 293 -13.72 10.31 0.95
C ARG A 293 -15.23 10.24 0.74
N PHE A 294 -15.94 9.42 1.50
CA PHE A 294 -17.39 9.24 1.41
C PHE A 294 -18.03 8.98 2.77
N GLY A 295 -19.34 9.19 2.86
CA GLY A 295 -20.14 8.99 4.07
C GLY A 295 -20.41 7.50 4.39
N LEU A 296 -21.67 7.15 4.60
CA LEU A 296 -22.13 5.81 5.02
C LEU A 296 -21.56 5.39 6.39
N GLU A 297 -21.43 6.34 7.30
CA GLU A 297 -20.94 6.07 8.66
C GLU A 297 -21.85 5.08 9.40
N LEU A 298 -21.24 4.23 10.21
CA LEU A 298 -21.94 3.34 11.12
C LEU A 298 -22.59 4.15 12.25
N GLN A 299 -23.85 3.88 12.54
CA GLN A 299 -24.59 4.55 13.61
C GLN A 299 -25.10 3.52 14.62
N ASN A 300 -24.78 3.71 15.89
CA ASN A 300 -25.25 2.84 16.95
C ASN A 300 -26.74 3.12 17.22
N VAL A 301 -27.57 2.11 17.05
CA VAL A 301 -29.02 2.16 17.26
C VAL A 301 -29.48 1.25 18.39
N SER A 302 -28.55 0.70 19.18
CA SER A 302 -28.86 -0.25 20.26
C SER A 302 -29.95 0.27 21.21
N ASP A 303 -29.88 1.54 21.62
CA ASP A 303 -30.87 2.14 22.52
C ASP A 303 -32.25 2.27 21.87
N VAL A 304 -32.32 2.53 20.58
CA VAL A 304 -33.58 2.65 19.82
C VAL A 304 -34.27 1.30 19.67
N VAL A 305 -33.48 0.23 19.45
CA VAL A 305 -34.01 -1.10 19.08
C VAL A 305 -34.07 -2.11 20.23
N LYS A 306 -33.58 -1.76 21.43
CA LYS A 306 -33.54 -2.68 22.58
C LYS A 306 -34.93 -3.21 22.99
N ASP A 307 -35.97 -2.42 22.79
CA ASP A 307 -37.37 -2.75 23.14
C ASP A 307 -38.17 -3.28 21.94
N VAL A 308 -37.54 -3.44 20.78
CA VAL A 308 -38.17 -4.00 19.56
C VAL A 308 -38.23 -5.52 19.68
N ASP A 309 -39.38 -6.15 19.42
CA ASP A 309 -39.59 -7.59 19.54
C ASP A 309 -38.93 -8.37 18.36
N PHE A 310 -37.65 -8.11 18.17
CA PHE A 310 -36.82 -8.85 17.24
C PHE A 310 -35.66 -9.52 17.98
N LYS A 311 -35.77 -10.84 18.15
CA LYS A 311 -34.86 -11.64 18.98
C LYS A 311 -33.39 -11.47 18.67
N VAL A 312 -33.02 -11.24 17.41
CA VAL A 312 -31.61 -11.08 17.00
C VAL A 312 -31.02 -9.83 17.65
N PHE A 313 -31.75 -8.72 17.65
CA PHE A 313 -31.30 -7.47 18.28
C PHE A 313 -31.28 -7.59 19.80
N GLN A 314 -32.34 -8.11 20.38
CA GLN A 314 -32.43 -8.31 21.84
C GLN A 314 -31.30 -9.20 22.34
N SER A 315 -31.09 -10.35 21.72
CA SER A 315 -30.04 -11.29 22.13
C SER A 315 -28.63 -10.69 22.00
N ALA A 316 -28.35 -9.91 20.97
CA ALA A 316 -27.05 -9.25 20.83
C ALA A 316 -26.80 -8.27 21.97
N ILE A 317 -27.79 -7.42 22.30
CA ILE A 317 -27.71 -6.42 23.37
C ILE A 317 -27.60 -7.08 24.74
N GLU A 318 -28.44 -8.09 25.03
CA GLU A 318 -28.44 -8.85 26.30
C GLU A 318 -27.11 -9.55 26.56
N ASN A 319 -26.40 -9.97 25.51
CA ASN A 319 -25.08 -10.60 25.61
C ASN A 319 -23.91 -9.59 25.57
N GLY A 320 -24.19 -8.31 25.79
CA GLY A 320 -23.16 -7.26 25.84
C GLY A 320 -22.61 -6.81 24.48
N GLY A 321 -23.27 -7.21 23.39
CA GLY A 321 -23.00 -6.72 22.05
C GLY A 321 -23.74 -5.42 21.73
N GLU A 322 -23.78 -5.07 20.46
CA GLU A 322 -24.42 -3.84 19.97
C GLU A 322 -25.16 -4.07 18.65
N VAL A 323 -26.01 -3.12 18.31
CA VAL A 323 -26.68 -3.03 17.01
C VAL A 323 -26.28 -1.72 16.36
N LYS A 324 -25.62 -1.80 15.20
CA LYS A 324 -25.32 -0.64 14.36
C LYS A 324 -25.99 -0.75 13.00
N ALA A 325 -26.18 0.40 12.39
CA ALA A 325 -26.80 0.53 11.08
C ALA A 325 -25.97 1.42 10.14
N ILE A 326 -26.09 1.14 8.85
CA ILE A 326 -25.69 2.05 7.76
C ILE A 326 -26.96 2.54 7.08
N ASN A 327 -27.10 3.84 6.89
CA ASN A 327 -28.11 4.43 6.03
C ASN A 327 -27.51 4.72 4.65
N ALA A 328 -27.82 3.88 3.67
CA ALA A 328 -27.46 4.10 2.28
C ALA A 328 -28.51 5.00 1.61
N LYS A 329 -28.21 6.29 1.54
CA LYS A 329 -29.08 7.33 1.01
C LYS A 329 -29.50 7.05 -0.43
N ALA A 330 -30.80 7.16 -0.70
CA ALA A 330 -31.43 6.98 -2.01
C ALA A 330 -31.09 5.63 -2.70
N ALA A 331 -30.66 4.62 -1.96
CA ALA A 331 -30.17 3.35 -2.50
C ALA A 331 -31.22 2.22 -2.53
N ALA A 332 -32.43 2.43 -1.99
CA ALA A 332 -33.46 1.39 -1.90
C ALA A 332 -33.79 0.74 -3.26
N ALA A 333 -33.82 1.54 -4.34
CA ALA A 333 -34.13 1.07 -5.69
C ALA A 333 -32.95 0.34 -6.36
N ASN A 334 -31.73 0.55 -5.89
CA ASN A 334 -30.50 -0.02 -6.48
C ASN A 334 -30.33 -1.50 -6.12
N PHE A 335 -31.00 -1.99 -5.07
CA PHE A 335 -30.83 -3.33 -4.56
C PHE A 335 -32.13 -4.14 -4.63
N SER A 336 -32.13 -5.20 -5.43
CA SER A 336 -33.18 -6.23 -5.38
C SER A 336 -33.04 -7.08 -4.10
N ARG A 337 -34.05 -7.90 -3.81
CA ARG A 337 -33.98 -8.85 -2.70
C ARG A 337 -32.78 -9.80 -2.85
N LYS A 338 -32.49 -10.25 -4.08
CA LYS A 338 -31.35 -11.11 -4.36
C LYS A 338 -30.02 -10.41 -4.04
N ASP A 339 -29.92 -9.12 -4.37
CA ASP A 339 -28.70 -8.34 -4.06
C ASP A 339 -28.52 -8.19 -2.55
N LEU A 340 -29.61 -7.94 -1.80
CA LEU A 340 -29.59 -7.85 -0.35
C LEU A 340 -29.24 -9.18 0.31
N ASP A 341 -29.73 -10.29 -0.22
CA ASP A 341 -29.34 -11.64 0.23
C ASP A 341 -27.82 -11.88 -0.03
N ALA A 342 -27.29 -11.43 -1.16
CA ALA A 342 -25.86 -11.48 -1.45
C ALA A 342 -25.00 -10.61 -0.51
N LEU A 343 -25.50 -9.44 -0.09
CA LEU A 343 -24.82 -8.63 0.95
C LEU A 343 -24.80 -9.38 2.30
N GLY A 344 -25.84 -10.13 2.62
CA GLY A 344 -25.88 -11.01 3.80
C GLY A 344 -24.78 -12.09 3.78
N VAL A 345 -24.56 -12.72 2.62
CA VAL A 345 -23.45 -13.67 2.40
C VAL A 345 -22.09 -12.96 2.52
N PHE A 346 -21.98 -11.75 1.99
CA PHE A 346 -20.75 -10.98 2.05
C PHE A 346 -20.34 -10.67 3.49
N VAL A 347 -21.24 -10.15 4.33
CA VAL A 347 -20.92 -9.82 5.73
C VAL A 347 -20.62 -11.06 6.58
N ALA A 348 -21.14 -12.23 6.21
CA ALA A 348 -20.84 -13.48 6.90
C ALA A 348 -19.35 -13.84 6.83
N ASN A 349 -18.63 -13.44 5.78
CA ASN A 349 -17.18 -13.61 5.68
C ASN A 349 -16.40 -12.85 6.77
N TYR A 350 -17.05 -11.88 7.44
CA TYR A 350 -16.51 -11.06 8.51
C TYR A 350 -17.08 -11.43 9.89
N GLY A 351 -17.70 -12.59 9.99
CA GLY A 351 -18.23 -13.15 11.24
C GLY A 351 -19.68 -12.81 11.56
N ALA A 352 -20.35 -11.96 10.79
CA ALA A 352 -21.76 -11.64 11.03
C ALA A 352 -22.66 -12.85 10.74
N LYS A 353 -23.61 -13.12 11.64
CA LYS A 353 -24.59 -14.23 11.49
C LYS A 353 -25.69 -13.91 10.47
N GLY A 354 -25.83 -12.65 10.08
CA GLY A 354 -26.80 -12.18 9.11
C GLY A 354 -26.78 -10.67 8.96
N LEU A 355 -27.53 -10.18 7.96
CA LEU A 355 -27.72 -8.76 7.68
C LEU A 355 -29.21 -8.47 7.65
N ALA A 356 -29.71 -7.72 8.62
CA ALA A 356 -31.08 -7.22 8.59
C ALA A 356 -31.15 -5.96 7.74
N TRP A 357 -32.28 -5.73 7.07
CA TRP A 357 -32.44 -4.57 6.24
C TRP A 357 -33.89 -4.05 6.21
N LEU A 358 -33.99 -2.74 5.96
CA LEU A 358 -35.25 -2.02 5.76
C LEU A 358 -35.08 -1.03 4.61
N LYS A 359 -36.13 -0.83 3.83
CA LYS A 359 -36.26 0.26 2.86
C LYS A 359 -37.25 1.29 3.40
N VAL A 360 -37.02 2.56 3.14
CA VAL A 360 -37.97 3.62 3.42
C VAL A 360 -38.74 3.95 2.15
N GLU A 361 -40.05 3.68 2.14
CA GLU A 361 -40.93 3.90 0.98
C GLU A 361 -42.22 4.52 1.41
N ALA A 362 -42.56 5.67 0.82
CA ALA A 362 -43.79 6.45 1.14
C ALA A 362 -43.96 6.76 2.65
N GLY A 363 -42.83 7.07 3.29
CA GLY A 363 -42.79 7.38 4.73
C GLY A 363 -42.80 6.15 5.66
N GLU A 364 -42.95 4.95 5.11
CA GLU A 364 -43.03 3.68 5.86
C GLU A 364 -41.76 2.85 5.74
N LEU A 365 -41.49 2.02 6.77
CA LEU A 365 -40.45 0.99 6.71
C LEU A 365 -40.98 -0.24 5.99
N LYS A 366 -40.26 -0.71 5.00
CA LYS A 366 -40.56 -1.94 4.23
C LYS A 366 -39.39 -2.92 4.35
N GLY A 367 -39.67 -4.19 4.53
CA GLY A 367 -38.64 -5.24 4.60
C GLY A 367 -38.95 -6.36 5.60
N PRO A 368 -38.06 -7.34 5.73
CA PRO A 368 -38.30 -8.55 6.52
C PRO A 368 -38.56 -8.29 8.00
N ILE A 369 -37.94 -7.22 8.55
CA ILE A 369 -38.03 -6.90 9.96
C ILE A 369 -39.01 -5.73 10.25
N ALA A 370 -39.62 -5.14 9.20
CA ALA A 370 -40.53 -3.98 9.35
C ALA A 370 -41.70 -4.26 10.33
N LYS A 371 -42.22 -5.49 10.35
CA LYS A 371 -43.31 -5.92 11.22
C LYS A 371 -43.02 -5.82 12.72
N PHE A 372 -41.75 -5.76 13.12
CA PHE A 372 -41.32 -5.64 14.50
C PHE A 372 -41.22 -4.19 14.98
N PHE A 373 -41.43 -3.20 14.09
CA PHE A 373 -41.34 -1.77 14.39
C PHE A 373 -42.74 -1.14 14.40
N PRO A 374 -43.37 -0.94 15.58
CA PRO A 374 -44.53 -0.11 15.68
C PRO A 374 -44.28 1.31 15.18
N GLU A 375 -45.30 2.06 14.80
CA GLU A 375 -45.19 3.41 14.20
C GLU A 375 -44.29 4.35 15.01
N GLU A 376 -44.39 4.32 16.35
CA GLU A 376 -43.53 5.12 17.24
C GLU A 376 -42.04 4.74 17.08
N LYS A 377 -41.72 3.44 17.14
CA LYS A 377 -40.34 2.94 16.98
C LYS A 377 -39.82 3.14 15.57
N ALA A 378 -40.65 2.99 14.56
CA ALA A 378 -40.28 3.30 13.19
C ALA A 378 -39.92 4.77 13.01
N THR A 379 -40.66 5.68 13.66
CA THR A 379 -40.40 7.12 13.63
C THR A 379 -39.09 7.44 14.37
N GLU A 380 -38.87 6.86 15.54
CA GLU A 380 -37.64 7.01 16.32
C GLU A 380 -36.42 6.53 15.55
N LEU A 381 -36.50 5.35 14.92
CA LEU A 381 -35.41 4.79 14.10
C LEU A 381 -35.08 5.68 12.89
N LYS A 382 -36.12 6.14 12.15
CA LYS A 382 -35.92 7.03 11.01
C LYS A 382 -35.27 8.36 11.45
N ALA A 383 -35.69 8.92 12.56
CA ALA A 383 -35.08 10.14 13.09
C ALA A 383 -33.63 9.93 13.51
N SER A 384 -33.33 8.84 14.21
CA SER A 384 -31.96 8.47 14.64
C SER A 384 -31.01 8.31 13.46
N LEU A 385 -31.48 7.68 12.39
CA LEU A 385 -30.67 7.43 11.18
C LEU A 385 -30.79 8.53 10.13
N GLN A 386 -31.56 9.60 10.39
CA GLN A 386 -31.90 10.65 9.42
C GLN A 386 -32.41 10.05 8.10
N ALA A 387 -33.25 9.02 8.21
CA ALA A 387 -33.72 8.24 7.07
C ALA A 387 -34.89 8.93 6.36
N GLU A 388 -34.82 8.96 5.04
CA GLU A 388 -35.79 9.58 4.12
C GLU A 388 -36.29 8.55 3.10
N ASP A 389 -37.37 8.91 2.40
CA ASP A 389 -37.89 8.05 1.32
C ASP A 389 -36.83 7.74 0.27
N GLY A 390 -36.73 6.48 -0.08
CA GLY A 390 -35.72 5.95 -1.00
C GLY A 390 -34.44 5.44 -0.33
N ASP A 391 -34.29 5.60 0.99
CA ASP A 391 -33.12 5.12 1.73
C ASP A 391 -33.17 3.60 1.98
N LEU A 392 -31.99 2.99 2.05
CA LEU A 392 -31.78 1.60 2.43
C LEU A 392 -31.04 1.55 3.77
N LEU A 393 -31.66 0.93 4.76
CA LEU A 393 -31.08 0.76 6.10
C LEU A 393 -30.57 -0.67 6.25
N LEU A 394 -29.31 -0.83 6.65
CA LEU A 394 -28.65 -2.13 6.78
C LEU A 394 -28.11 -2.27 8.20
N PHE A 395 -28.41 -3.39 8.88
CA PHE A 395 -28.11 -3.60 10.28
C PHE A 395 -27.26 -4.83 10.53
N ALA A 396 -26.30 -4.71 11.44
CA ALA A 396 -25.61 -5.85 12.05
C ALA A 396 -25.78 -5.80 13.58
N ALA A 397 -25.93 -6.97 14.18
CA ALA A 397 -26.13 -7.15 15.61
C ALA A 397 -25.30 -8.33 16.11
N ASP A 398 -24.25 -8.05 16.85
CA ASP A 398 -23.32 -9.04 17.44
C ASP A 398 -22.38 -8.34 18.45
N LYS A 399 -21.28 -8.97 18.82
CA LYS A 399 -20.16 -8.34 19.53
C LYS A 399 -19.65 -7.14 18.72
N ALA A 400 -19.13 -6.12 19.40
CA ALA A 400 -18.70 -4.87 18.78
C ALA A 400 -17.62 -5.04 17.68
N ASP A 401 -16.70 -5.96 17.87
CA ASP A 401 -15.66 -6.29 16.88
C ASP A 401 -16.21 -6.90 15.59
N ILE A 402 -17.20 -7.81 15.71
CA ILE A 402 -17.89 -8.41 14.57
C ILE A 402 -18.74 -7.38 13.83
N VAL A 403 -19.47 -6.52 14.56
CA VAL A 403 -20.26 -5.43 13.99
C VAL A 403 -19.35 -4.47 13.22
N ALA A 404 -18.24 -4.05 13.81
CA ALA A 404 -17.26 -3.19 13.17
C ALA A 404 -16.68 -3.83 11.89
N ALA A 405 -16.17 -5.06 11.97
CA ALA A 405 -15.57 -5.74 10.83
C ALA A 405 -16.57 -5.94 9.67
N SER A 406 -17.79 -6.37 9.98
CA SER A 406 -18.82 -6.67 8.97
C SER A 406 -19.38 -5.41 8.31
N LEU A 407 -19.79 -4.42 9.11
CA LEU A 407 -20.32 -3.17 8.56
C LEU A 407 -19.24 -2.27 7.98
N GLY A 408 -18.02 -2.28 8.50
CA GLY A 408 -16.89 -1.58 7.91
C GLY A 408 -16.56 -2.08 6.50
N ALA A 409 -16.52 -3.41 6.32
CA ALA A 409 -16.34 -4.03 5.01
C ALA A 409 -17.52 -3.72 4.07
N LEU A 410 -18.76 -3.80 4.59
CA LEU A 410 -19.97 -3.48 3.83
C LEU A 410 -19.98 -2.01 3.38
N ARG A 411 -19.59 -1.09 4.25
CA ARG A 411 -19.46 0.34 3.95
C ARG A 411 -18.57 0.58 2.73
N ASN A 412 -17.38 -0.03 2.74
CA ASN A 412 -16.42 0.10 1.62
C ASN A 412 -16.96 -0.51 0.32
N LYS A 413 -17.66 -1.63 0.39
CA LYS A 413 -18.32 -2.26 -0.75
C LYS A 413 -19.39 -1.35 -1.34
N LEU A 414 -20.28 -0.82 -0.51
CA LEU A 414 -21.35 0.09 -0.92
C LEU A 414 -20.80 1.40 -1.48
N GLY A 415 -19.73 1.95 -0.90
CA GLY A 415 -19.07 3.15 -1.41
C GLY A 415 -18.63 3.01 -2.87
N LYS A 416 -18.11 1.85 -3.22
CA LYS A 416 -17.73 1.52 -4.61
C LYS A 416 -18.94 1.26 -5.49
N GLU A 417 -19.87 0.41 -5.08
CA GLU A 417 -21.04 0.02 -5.88
C GLU A 417 -21.98 1.20 -6.17
N LEU A 418 -22.10 2.14 -5.24
CA LEU A 418 -22.91 3.34 -5.37
C LEU A 418 -22.13 4.52 -5.98
N ASN A 419 -20.87 4.34 -6.39
CA ASN A 419 -20.00 5.37 -6.97
C ASN A 419 -19.90 6.64 -6.09
N LEU A 420 -19.76 6.46 -4.78
CA LEU A 420 -19.64 7.55 -3.81
C LEU A 420 -18.22 8.07 -3.64
N ILE A 421 -17.23 7.35 -4.18
CA ILE A 421 -15.81 7.64 -3.99
C ILE A 421 -15.32 8.51 -5.16
N ASN A 422 -14.76 9.66 -4.83
CA ASN A 422 -13.99 10.45 -5.79
C ASN A 422 -12.56 9.87 -5.87
N GLU A 423 -12.26 9.13 -6.93
CA GLU A 423 -10.95 8.46 -7.10
C GLU A 423 -9.77 9.43 -7.30
N GLU A 424 -10.03 10.69 -7.65
CA GLU A 424 -8.99 11.72 -7.79
C GLU A 424 -8.65 12.39 -6.45
N GLU A 425 -9.44 12.17 -5.42
CA GLU A 425 -9.23 12.75 -4.10
C GLU A 425 -8.16 11.99 -3.31
N LEU A 426 -7.29 12.74 -2.64
CA LEU A 426 -6.30 12.23 -1.70
C LEU A 426 -6.67 12.69 -0.29
N ALA A 427 -7.30 11.83 0.49
CA ALA A 427 -7.79 12.12 1.82
C ALA A 427 -6.88 11.48 2.88
N PHE A 428 -6.04 12.30 3.51
CA PHE A 428 -5.17 11.90 4.61
C PHE A 428 -5.89 11.99 5.95
N LEU A 429 -5.52 11.10 6.88
CA LEU A 429 -6.09 11.03 8.22
C LEU A 429 -5.07 10.44 9.19
N TRP A 430 -4.89 11.07 10.36
CA TRP A 430 -4.23 10.46 11.50
C TRP A 430 -5.22 9.69 12.36
N VAL A 431 -4.86 8.47 12.72
CA VAL A 431 -5.55 7.68 13.75
C VAL A 431 -4.64 7.62 14.98
N THR A 432 -5.16 8.12 16.11
CA THR A 432 -4.41 8.30 17.36
C THR A 432 -5.12 7.61 18.52
N ASP A 433 -4.55 7.70 19.70
CA ASP A 433 -5.13 7.15 20.94
C ASP A 433 -5.46 5.66 20.81
N TRP A 434 -4.46 4.89 20.46
CA TRP A 434 -4.52 3.44 20.29
C TRP A 434 -4.52 2.72 21.65
N PRO A 435 -5.18 1.55 21.77
CA PRO A 435 -4.89 0.64 22.87
C PRO A 435 -3.43 0.14 22.75
N LEU A 436 -2.76 -0.04 23.89
CA LEU A 436 -1.39 -0.58 23.90
C LEU A 436 -1.38 -2.09 23.63
N PHE A 437 -2.41 -2.79 24.05
CA PHE A 437 -2.56 -4.23 23.96
C PHE A 437 -3.84 -4.63 23.25
N GLU A 438 -3.78 -5.78 22.60
CA GLU A 438 -4.92 -6.53 22.09
C GLU A 438 -4.97 -7.90 22.76
N TYR A 439 -6.17 -8.44 22.99
CA TYR A 439 -6.31 -9.77 23.55
C TYR A 439 -6.35 -10.80 22.43
N ASP A 440 -5.38 -11.72 22.41
CA ASP A 440 -5.33 -12.84 21.48
C ASP A 440 -6.10 -14.02 22.10
N GLU A 441 -7.27 -14.34 21.55
CA GLU A 441 -8.12 -15.42 22.03
C GLU A 441 -7.46 -16.81 21.85
N GLU A 442 -6.67 -17.00 20.77
CA GLU A 442 -5.97 -18.27 20.49
C GLU A 442 -4.80 -18.47 21.45
N ALA A 443 -4.02 -17.42 21.69
CA ALA A 443 -2.91 -17.46 22.65
C ALA A 443 -3.37 -17.32 24.10
N GLY A 444 -4.61 -16.89 24.35
CA GLY A 444 -5.18 -16.69 25.69
C GLY A 444 -4.45 -15.60 26.51
N ARG A 445 -3.86 -14.61 25.86
CA ARG A 445 -3.07 -13.56 26.50
C ARG A 445 -3.12 -12.23 25.73
N TYR A 446 -2.69 -11.16 26.40
CA TYR A 446 -2.45 -9.89 25.73
C TYR A 446 -1.21 -9.94 24.86
N VAL A 447 -1.31 -9.35 23.68
CA VAL A 447 -0.22 -9.08 22.75
C VAL A 447 -0.12 -7.57 22.50
N SER A 448 1.03 -7.10 22.06
CA SER A 448 1.19 -5.69 21.71
C SER A 448 0.39 -5.34 20.46
N ALA A 449 -0.38 -4.26 20.50
CA ALA A 449 -1.12 -3.79 19.33
C ALA A 449 -0.19 -3.29 18.21
N HIS A 450 0.98 -2.75 18.55
CA HIS A 450 2.01 -2.30 17.61
C HIS A 450 3.29 -3.15 17.76
N HIS A 451 4.12 -2.80 18.76
CA HIS A 451 5.33 -3.55 19.11
C HIS A 451 5.68 -3.34 20.60
N PRO A 452 6.51 -4.21 21.19
CA PRO A 452 6.81 -4.20 22.63
C PRO A 452 7.57 -2.95 23.15
N PHE A 453 7.99 -2.06 22.25
CA PHE A 453 8.77 -0.86 22.57
C PHE A 453 7.94 0.42 22.54
N THR A 454 6.64 0.31 22.27
CA THR A 454 5.70 1.43 22.23
C THR A 454 5.49 2.01 23.63
N LEU A 455 5.62 3.34 23.77
CA LEU A 455 5.42 4.03 25.02
C LEU A 455 3.94 4.02 25.42
N PRO A 456 3.57 3.53 26.62
CA PRO A 456 2.25 3.76 27.19
C PRO A 456 2.06 5.25 27.53
N LYS A 457 0.82 5.72 27.59
CA LYS A 457 0.52 7.03 28.17
C LYS A 457 1.02 7.07 29.62
N GLU A 458 1.57 8.20 30.06
CA GLU A 458 2.24 8.31 31.35
C GLU A 458 1.30 7.96 32.53
N GLU A 459 0.05 8.40 32.45
CA GLU A 459 -0.98 8.11 33.45
C GLU A 459 -1.35 6.62 33.54
N ASP A 460 -1.13 5.85 32.48
CA ASP A 460 -1.49 4.44 32.38
C ASP A 460 -0.36 3.49 32.75
N ILE A 461 0.87 3.97 32.93
CA ILE A 461 2.03 3.14 33.29
C ILE A 461 1.75 2.26 34.53
N PRO A 462 1.10 2.74 35.61
CA PRO A 462 0.78 1.89 36.76
C PRO A 462 -0.19 0.73 36.44
N LEU A 463 -0.92 0.80 35.32
CA LEU A 463 -1.88 -0.22 34.92
C LEU A 463 -1.26 -1.37 34.11
N LEU A 464 -0.01 -1.24 33.66
CA LEU A 464 0.66 -2.24 32.80
C LEU A 464 0.54 -3.67 33.32
N GLU A 465 0.75 -3.88 34.61
CA GLU A 465 0.74 -5.20 35.24
C GLU A 465 -0.55 -5.50 36.03
N THR A 466 -1.45 -4.52 36.18
CA THR A 466 -2.68 -4.65 36.99
C THR A 466 -3.94 -4.69 36.15
N ASP A 467 -4.04 -3.91 35.07
CA ASP A 467 -5.18 -3.86 34.17
C ASP A 467 -4.74 -3.45 32.75
N SER A 468 -4.02 -4.35 32.08
CA SER A 468 -3.45 -4.12 30.75
C SER A 468 -4.51 -3.73 29.71
N SER A 469 -5.76 -4.12 29.89
CA SER A 469 -6.88 -3.80 28.96
C SER A 469 -7.18 -2.32 28.82
N LYS A 470 -6.79 -1.51 29.80
CA LYS A 470 -7.06 -0.07 29.84
C LYS A 470 -5.89 0.80 29.42
N VAL A 471 -4.72 0.20 29.19
CA VAL A 471 -3.50 0.95 28.89
C VAL A 471 -3.56 1.48 27.45
N MET A 472 -3.39 2.78 27.29
CA MET A 472 -3.35 3.46 26.01
C MET A 472 -1.92 3.74 25.58
N ALA A 473 -1.68 3.72 24.27
CA ALA A 473 -0.38 3.93 23.66
C ALA A 473 -0.18 5.37 23.15
N GLU A 474 1.05 5.84 23.19
CA GLU A 474 1.52 7.02 22.43
C GLU A 474 1.86 6.64 20.98
N ALA A 475 0.89 6.02 20.30
CA ALA A 475 0.98 5.55 18.94
C ALA A 475 0.08 6.33 18.00
N TYR A 476 0.45 6.37 16.73
CA TYR A 476 -0.23 7.10 15.67
C TYR A 476 0.01 6.45 14.32
N ASP A 477 -1.07 6.27 13.54
CA ASP A 477 -1.01 5.79 12.18
C ASP A 477 -1.47 6.87 11.21
N ILE A 478 -0.85 6.93 10.04
CA ILE A 478 -1.28 7.78 8.93
C ILE A 478 -1.98 6.94 7.87
N VAL A 479 -3.18 7.37 7.53
CA VAL A 479 -4.08 6.71 6.57
C VAL A 479 -4.24 7.60 5.35
N LEU A 480 -4.26 7.01 4.17
CA LEU A 480 -4.58 7.65 2.90
C LEU A 480 -5.59 6.79 2.14
N ASN A 481 -6.77 7.34 1.86
CA ASN A 481 -7.80 6.69 1.04
C ASN A 481 -8.16 5.26 1.51
N GLY A 482 -8.24 5.04 2.82
CA GLY A 482 -8.57 3.73 3.39
C GLY A 482 -7.39 2.76 3.50
N TYR A 483 -6.18 3.20 3.23
CA TYR A 483 -4.95 2.44 3.44
C TYR A 483 -4.10 3.07 4.53
N GLU A 484 -3.65 2.26 5.47
CA GLU A 484 -2.55 2.64 6.36
C GLU A 484 -1.27 2.76 5.51
N ILE A 485 -0.74 3.96 5.39
CA ILE A 485 0.50 4.23 4.65
C ILE A 485 1.72 4.34 5.56
N GLY A 486 1.51 4.33 6.87
CA GLY A 486 2.58 4.33 7.86
C GLY A 486 2.06 4.34 9.27
N GLY A 487 2.91 3.93 10.18
CA GLY A 487 2.64 3.90 11.61
C GLY A 487 3.87 4.24 12.43
N GLY A 488 3.64 4.81 13.59
CA GLY A 488 4.69 5.22 14.51
C GLY A 488 4.24 5.33 15.94
N SER A 489 5.18 5.59 16.81
CA SER A 489 4.93 5.85 18.23
C SER A 489 6.08 6.58 18.88
N LEU A 490 5.86 7.13 20.06
CA LEU A 490 6.92 7.35 21.01
C LEU A 490 7.37 6.00 21.60
N ARG A 491 8.62 5.91 22.02
CA ARG A 491 9.22 4.65 22.49
C ARG A 491 9.48 4.69 23.98
N ILE A 492 9.43 3.53 24.61
CA ILE A 492 9.89 3.36 25.97
C ILE A 492 11.40 3.63 25.99
N TYR A 493 11.84 4.55 26.86
CA TYR A 493 13.24 4.92 27.04
C TYR A 493 13.74 4.72 28.47
N LYS A 494 12.87 4.29 29.39
CA LYS A 494 13.19 3.93 30.78
C LYS A 494 13.15 2.42 30.94
N LYS A 495 14.23 1.85 31.51
CA LYS A 495 14.37 0.40 31.67
C LYS A 495 13.23 -0.22 32.49
N GLU A 496 12.86 0.41 33.61
CA GLU A 496 11.81 -0.09 34.52
C GLU A 496 10.44 -0.18 33.82
N VAL A 497 10.13 0.76 32.91
CA VAL A 497 8.88 0.73 32.12
C VAL A 497 8.94 -0.40 31.08
N GLN A 498 10.11 -0.62 30.46
CA GLN A 498 10.29 -1.71 29.50
C GLN A 498 10.18 -3.08 30.16
N GLU A 499 10.70 -3.23 31.37
CA GLU A 499 10.56 -4.46 32.17
C GLU A 499 9.08 -4.75 32.48
N SER A 500 8.33 -3.74 32.93
CA SER A 500 6.89 -3.87 33.18
C SER A 500 6.11 -4.21 31.89
N MET A 501 6.48 -3.61 30.77
CA MET A 501 5.88 -3.93 29.47
C MET A 501 6.10 -5.40 29.08
N PHE A 502 7.32 -5.91 29.23
CA PHE A 502 7.61 -7.31 28.95
C PHE A 502 6.85 -8.26 29.86
N ARG A 503 6.74 -7.97 31.18
CA ARG A 503 5.93 -8.78 32.10
C ARG A 503 4.45 -8.77 31.73
N ALA A 504 3.90 -7.62 31.32
CA ALA A 504 2.52 -7.52 30.84
C ALA A 504 2.27 -8.37 29.59
N LEU A 505 3.28 -8.55 28.73
CA LEU A 505 3.24 -9.43 27.55
C LEU A 505 3.51 -10.91 27.88
N GLY A 506 3.77 -11.26 29.16
CA GLY A 506 4.00 -12.62 29.62
C GLY A 506 5.43 -13.12 29.48
N PHE A 507 6.41 -12.21 29.27
CA PHE A 507 7.83 -12.57 29.34
C PHE A 507 8.27 -12.74 30.80
N THR A 508 9.13 -13.73 31.05
CA THR A 508 9.93 -13.75 32.27
C THR A 508 11.13 -12.83 32.12
N ASP A 509 11.74 -12.40 33.24
CA ASP A 509 12.93 -11.55 33.17
C ASP A 509 14.08 -12.24 32.41
N GLU A 510 14.21 -13.57 32.52
CA GLU A 510 15.20 -14.36 31.80
C GLU A 510 14.92 -14.37 30.29
N SER A 511 13.68 -14.62 29.88
CA SER A 511 13.31 -14.67 28.47
C SER A 511 13.40 -13.29 27.79
N ALA A 512 13.06 -12.22 28.50
CA ALA A 512 13.22 -10.85 28.03
C ALA A 512 14.71 -10.51 27.85
N LYS A 513 15.56 -10.90 28.81
CA LYS A 513 17.02 -10.70 28.72
C LYS A 513 17.65 -11.51 27.59
N GLU A 514 17.24 -12.73 27.37
CA GLU A 514 17.74 -13.56 26.27
C GLU A 514 17.44 -12.96 24.90
N GLN A 515 16.23 -12.43 24.71
CA GLN A 515 15.78 -11.90 23.42
C GLN A 515 16.18 -10.43 23.22
N PHE A 516 16.06 -9.59 24.24
CA PHE A 516 16.18 -8.13 24.18
C PHE A 516 17.23 -7.54 25.14
N GLY A 517 18.11 -8.38 25.70
CA GLY A 517 19.11 -7.95 26.70
C GLY A 517 19.96 -6.77 26.21
N PHE A 518 20.38 -6.78 24.95
CA PHE A 518 21.17 -5.69 24.38
C PHE A 518 20.41 -4.35 24.32
N LEU A 519 19.09 -4.36 24.13
CA LEU A 519 18.27 -3.15 24.22
C LEU A 519 18.11 -2.71 25.68
N MET A 520 17.83 -3.66 26.60
CA MET A 520 17.68 -3.39 28.02
C MET A 520 18.96 -2.79 28.60
N ASP A 521 20.12 -3.30 28.19
CA ASP A 521 21.41 -2.76 28.59
C ASP A 521 21.63 -1.33 28.08
N ALA A 522 21.22 -1.06 26.80
CA ALA A 522 21.32 0.28 26.23
C ALA A 522 20.49 1.32 26.99
N LEU A 523 19.30 0.94 27.49
CA LEU A 523 18.45 1.83 28.27
C LEU A 523 19.12 2.30 29.59
N GLU A 524 20.13 1.60 30.08
CA GLU A 524 20.90 1.99 31.29
C GLU A 524 21.92 3.09 31.00
N TYR A 525 22.24 3.39 29.75
CA TYR A 525 23.28 4.35 29.37
C TYR A 525 22.70 5.70 28.88
N GLY A 526 21.61 6.15 29.47
CA GLY A 526 21.08 7.49 29.20
C GLY A 526 20.39 7.59 27.84
N THR A 527 19.55 6.63 27.49
CA THR A 527 18.71 6.69 26.30
C THR A 527 17.77 7.89 26.37
N PRO A 528 17.76 8.78 25.36
CA PRO A 528 16.86 9.94 25.35
C PRO A 528 15.41 9.53 25.08
N PRO A 529 14.42 10.38 25.45
CA PRO A 529 13.08 10.26 24.89
C PRO A 529 13.16 10.28 23.38
N HIS A 530 12.53 9.32 22.70
CA HIS A 530 12.59 9.19 21.24
C HIS A 530 11.30 8.59 20.69
N GLY A 531 11.10 8.81 19.42
CA GLY A 531 9.96 8.30 18.67
C GLY A 531 10.21 8.39 17.18
N GLY A 532 9.38 7.73 16.41
CA GLY A 532 9.54 7.69 14.97
C GLY A 532 8.31 7.18 14.25
N ILE A 533 8.48 7.04 12.94
CA ILE A 533 7.45 6.54 12.04
C ILE A 533 8.11 5.77 10.90
N ALA A 534 7.41 4.77 10.38
CA ALA A 534 7.77 4.07 9.16
C ALA A 534 6.65 4.24 8.13
N LEU A 535 6.98 4.72 6.95
CA LEU A 535 6.05 4.91 5.83
C LEU A 535 6.28 3.84 4.76
N GLY A 536 5.21 3.18 4.31
CA GLY A 536 5.26 2.17 3.25
C GLY A 536 5.42 2.81 1.86
N LEU A 537 6.65 2.86 1.34
CA LEU A 537 6.93 3.48 0.04
C LEU A 537 6.11 2.85 -1.10
N ASP A 538 6.05 1.52 -1.15
CA ASP A 538 5.33 0.80 -2.20
C ASP A 538 3.85 1.16 -2.20
N ARG A 539 3.24 1.25 -1.03
CA ARG A 539 1.82 1.58 -0.85
C ARG A 539 1.52 3.04 -1.21
N ILE A 540 2.38 3.97 -0.82
CA ILE A 540 2.26 5.38 -1.20
C ILE A 540 2.29 5.52 -2.74
N VAL A 541 3.26 4.88 -3.38
CA VAL A 541 3.38 4.90 -4.85
C VAL A 541 2.17 4.25 -5.51
N MET A 542 1.67 3.13 -4.97
CA MET A 542 0.47 2.45 -5.45
C MET A 542 -0.74 3.40 -5.49
N ILE A 543 -1.01 4.08 -4.38
CA ILE A 543 -2.14 4.99 -4.27
C ILE A 543 -1.98 6.19 -5.21
N LEU A 544 -0.81 6.84 -5.20
CA LEU A 544 -0.54 8.00 -6.06
C LEU A 544 -0.59 7.66 -7.57
N ALA A 545 -0.25 6.43 -7.94
CA ALA A 545 -0.36 5.93 -9.30
C ALA A 545 -1.77 5.45 -9.69
N GLY A 546 -2.75 5.53 -8.78
CA GLY A 546 -4.11 5.05 -9.01
C GLY A 546 -4.18 3.54 -9.23
N ARG A 547 -3.31 2.77 -8.56
CA ARG A 547 -3.27 1.31 -8.65
C ARG A 547 -3.87 0.67 -7.40
N ASN A 548 -4.39 -0.53 -7.58
CA ASN A 548 -4.97 -1.34 -6.50
C ASN A 548 -4.14 -2.60 -6.21
N ASN A 549 -3.00 -2.76 -6.88
CA ASN A 549 -2.11 -3.90 -6.73
C ASN A 549 -0.67 -3.41 -6.47
N LEU A 550 -0.13 -3.79 -5.32
CA LEU A 550 1.21 -3.40 -4.89
C LEU A 550 2.31 -3.90 -5.85
N ARG A 551 2.07 -5.03 -6.53
CA ARG A 551 3.02 -5.61 -7.50
C ARG A 551 3.36 -4.68 -8.66
N ASP A 552 2.46 -3.77 -9.02
CA ASP A 552 2.72 -2.80 -10.09
C ASP A 552 3.81 -1.78 -9.71
N THR A 553 4.04 -1.56 -8.43
CA THR A 553 5.00 -0.57 -7.90
C THR A 553 6.37 -1.13 -7.55
N ILE A 554 6.54 -2.44 -7.65
CA ILE A 554 7.79 -3.16 -7.36
C ILE A 554 8.32 -3.74 -8.66
N ALA A 555 9.62 -3.53 -8.95
CA ALA A 555 10.20 -3.94 -10.24
C ALA A 555 10.08 -5.45 -10.47
N PHE A 556 10.44 -6.26 -9.48
CA PHE A 556 10.40 -7.72 -9.53
C PHE A 556 9.69 -8.28 -8.29
N PRO A 557 8.34 -8.21 -8.25
CA PRO A 557 7.55 -8.66 -7.12
C PRO A 557 7.36 -10.18 -7.13
N LYS A 558 6.87 -10.72 -6.00
CA LYS A 558 6.40 -12.10 -5.91
C LYS A 558 4.90 -12.20 -6.24
N THR A 559 4.47 -13.39 -6.67
CA THR A 559 3.03 -13.74 -6.77
C THR A 559 2.38 -13.83 -5.39
N GLY A 560 1.07 -14.01 -5.34
CA GLY A 560 0.34 -14.28 -4.08
C GLY A 560 0.78 -15.55 -3.35
N SER A 561 1.45 -16.47 -4.01
CA SER A 561 2.07 -17.68 -3.44
C SER A 561 3.55 -17.53 -3.10
N ALA A 562 4.06 -16.30 -3.04
CA ALA A 562 5.45 -15.97 -2.73
C ALA A 562 6.49 -16.52 -3.74
N VAL A 563 6.08 -16.71 -4.99
CA VAL A 563 6.95 -17.20 -6.09
C VAL A 563 7.33 -16.04 -7.02
N ASP A 564 8.56 -16.04 -7.49
CA ASP A 564 9.00 -15.20 -8.61
C ASP A 564 8.97 -16.01 -9.91
N PRO A 565 7.99 -15.78 -10.83
CA PRO A 565 7.89 -16.54 -12.07
C PRO A 565 9.02 -16.27 -13.07
N LEU A 566 9.76 -15.19 -12.92
CA LEU A 566 10.88 -14.83 -13.79
C LEU A 566 12.12 -15.69 -13.49
N THR A 567 12.47 -15.80 -12.21
CA THR A 567 13.65 -16.52 -11.74
C THR A 567 13.37 -17.93 -11.22
N ASN A 568 12.09 -18.27 -11.06
CA ASN A 568 11.59 -19.48 -10.38
C ASN A 568 12.05 -19.58 -8.91
N ALA A 569 12.24 -18.44 -8.24
CA ALA A 569 12.49 -18.43 -6.80
C ALA A 569 11.18 -18.59 -6.00
N PRO A 570 11.16 -19.36 -4.86
CA PRO A 570 12.29 -20.09 -4.29
C PRO A 570 12.62 -21.35 -5.09
N GLY A 571 13.90 -21.69 -5.17
CA GLY A 571 14.41 -22.87 -5.87
C GLY A 571 15.09 -23.86 -4.93
N GLU A 572 15.32 -25.05 -5.42
CA GLU A 572 16.12 -26.07 -4.72
C GLU A 572 17.59 -25.65 -4.66
N VAL A 573 18.25 -26.03 -3.59
CA VAL A 573 19.71 -25.87 -3.43
C VAL A 573 20.38 -27.24 -3.53
N SER A 574 21.65 -27.24 -3.95
CA SER A 574 22.40 -28.49 -4.12
C SER A 574 22.73 -29.15 -2.78
N GLU A 575 22.87 -30.47 -2.77
CA GLU A 575 23.32 -31.22 -1.59
C GLU A 575 24.68 -30.72 -1.06
N ALA A 576 25.57 -30.28 -1.95
CA ALA A 576 26.85 -29.71 -1.56
C ALA A 576 26.70 -28.43 -0.76
N GLN A 577 25.79 -27.54 -1.16
CA GLN A 577 25.47 -26.30 -0.40
C GLN A 577 24.87 -26.62 0.97
N LEU A 578 23.96 -27.59 1.04
CA LEU A 578 23.39 -28.04 2.32
C LEU A 578 24.47 -28.63 3.24
N ALA A 579 25.35 -29.48 2.69
CA ALA A 579 26.44 -30.08 3.44
C ALA A 579 27.42 -29.03 4.01
N GLU A 580 27.74 -27.98 3.25
CA GLU A 580 28.55 -26.85 3.73
C GLU A 580 27.90 -26.13 4.92
N LEU A 581 26.58 -26.03 4.92
CA LEU A 581 25.79 -25.40 5.97
C LEU A 581 25.48 -26.35 7.13
N LYS A 582 25.82 -27.64 7.02
CA LYS A 582 25.43 -28.69 7.98
C LYS A 582 23.91 -28.80 8.15
N LEU A 583 23.17 -28.69 7.06
CA LEU A 583 21.70 -28.76 7.01
C LEU A 583 21.25 -29.97 6.20
N GLU A 584 20.06 -30.45 6.52
CA GLU A 584 19.33 -31.48 5.76
C GLU A 584 17.91 -30.98 5.51
N THR A 585 17.35 -31.30 4.36
CA THR A 585 15.94 -31.03 4.07
C THR A 585 15.08 -32.22 4.48
N VAL A 586 14.00 -31.97 5.19
CA VAL A 586 12.96 -33.00 5.44
C VAL A 586 12.23 -33.22 4.12
N LYS A 587 12.36 -34.41 3.52
CA LYS A 587 11.57 -34.77 2.33
C LYS A 587 10.10 -34.82 2.73
N LYS A 588 9.24 -34.09 2.01
CA LYS A 588 7.80 -34.32 2.10
C LYS A 588 7.52 -35.74 1.67
N GLU A 589 6.90 -36.54 2.54
CA GLU A 589 6.28 -37.79 2.10
C GLU A 589 5.23 -37.41 1.04
N THR A 590 5.46 -37.84 -0.18
CA THR A 590 4.47 -37.79 -1.26
C THR A 590 3.35 -38.76 -0.88
N ASN A 591 2.25 -38.22 -0.34
CA ASN A 591 1.01 -38.99 -0.22
C ASN A 591 0.35 -39.12 -1.60
#